data_4e3ec4071cb63b418ec8aa24100431e8
#
_entry.id   4e3ec4071cb63b418ec8aa24100431e8
#
_cell.length_a   1.000
_cell.length_b   1.000
_cell.length_c   1.000
_cell.angle_alpha   90.00
_cell.angle_beta   90.00
_cell.angle_gamma   90.00
#
_symmetry.space_group_name_H-M   'P 1'
#
loop_
_entity.id
_entity.type
_entity.pdbx_description
1 polymer ?
#
loop_
_entity_poly.entity_id
_entity_poly.type
_entity_poly.pdbx_seq_one_letter_code
_entity_poly.pdbx_strand_id
1 'polypeptide(L)' 'MDLSIFITVQGMERLQKRINELMAERPEVIKAVAVAREFGDLSENAEYKAAKERQRAIDSEIDYLRRRAAQLKV' A
#
# COMPACT_ATOMS: atom_id res chain seq x y z
N MET A 1 28.77 -5.26 -12.92
CA MET A 1 27.69 -5.94 -12.17
C MET A 1 26.78 -4.89 -11.53
N ASP A 2 25.49 -5.02 -11.74
CA ASP A 2 24.53 -4.13 -11.10
C ASP A 2 24.21 -4.63 -9.69
N LEU A 3 24.64 -3.87 -8.69
CA LEU A 3 24.45 -4.23 -7.28
C LEU A 3 23.07 -3.83 -6.74
N SER A 4 22.25 -3.14 -7.55
CA SER A 4 20.94 -2.68 -7.10
C SER A 4 19.95 -3.82 -6.83
N ILE A 5 20.22 -5.01 -7.36
CA ILE A 5 19.39 -6.21 -7.14
C ILE A 5 19.71 -6.93 -5.83
N PHE A 6 20.82 -6.57 -5.16
CA PHE A 6 21.23 -7.22 -3.91
C PHE A 6 20.71 -6.46 -2.70
N ILE A 7 20.31 -7.21 -1.69
CA ILE A 7 19.79 -6.66 -0.44
C ILE A 7 20.20 -7.58 0.71
N THR A 8 20.37 -7.00 1.89
CA THR A 8 20.65 -7.81 3.10
C THR A 8 19.40 -8.57 3.56
N VAL A 9 19.62 -9.59 4.40
CA VAL A 9 18.51 -10.31 5.04
C VAL A 9 17.62 -9.33 5.82
N GLN A 10 18.24 -8.42 6.58
CA GLN A 10 17.52 -7.40 7.35
C GLN A 10 16.72 -6.46 6.46
N GLY A 11 17.30 -6.08 5.32
CA GLY A 11 16.59 -5.24 4.34
C GLY A 11 15.37 -5.95 3.77
N MET A 12 15.49 -7.24 3.44
CA MET A 12 14.37 -8.04 2.95
C MET A 12 13.29 -8.20 4.01
N GLU A 13 13.67 -8.40 5.27
CA GLU A 13 12.72 -8.48 6.38
C GLU A 13 11.94 -7.18 6.55
N ARG A 14 12.62 -6.02 6.45
CA ARG A 14 11.96 -4.71 6.54
C ARG A 14 10.97 -4.50 5.39
N LEU A 15 11.37 -4.89 4.19
CA LEU A 15 10.51 -4.78 3.00
C LEU A 15 9.28 -5.65 3.17
N GLN A 16 9.44 -6.89 3.61
CA GLN A 16 8.32 -7.79 3.85
C GLN A 16 7.42 -7.28 4.98
N LYS A 17 8.01 -6.73 6.03
CA LYS A 17 7.25 -6.14 7.13
C LYS A 17 6.38 -4.98 6.63
N ARG A 18 6.94 -4.11 5.78
CA ARG A 18 6.18 -3.00 5.21
C ARG A 18 5.01 -3.49 4.36
N ILE A 19 5.24 -4.51 3.54
CA ILE A 19 4.17 -5.13 2.75
C ILE A 19 3.06 -5.65 3.69
N ASN A 20 3.44 -6.34 4.75
CA ASN A 20 2.48 -6.89 5.70
C ASN A 20 1.68 -5.80 6.41
N GLU A 21 2.33 -4.69 6.78
CA GLU A 21 1.66 -3.54 7.40
C GLU A 21 0.61 -2.94 6.46
N LEU A 22 0.98 -2.77 5.18
CA LEU A 22 0.07 -2.23 4.17
C LEU A 22 -1.09 -3.19 3.89
N MET A 23 -0.80 -4.50 3.84
CA MET A 23 -1.84 -5.51 3.65
C MET A 23 -2.82 -5.54 4.82
N ALA A 24 -2.35 -5.26 6.05
CA ALA A 24 -3.21 -5.19 7.23
C ALA A 24 -4.05 -3.90 7.23
N GLU A 25 -3.49 -2.78 6.74
CA GLU A 25 -4.21 -1.50 6.66
C GLU A 25 -5.27 -1.50 5.56
N ARG A 26 -5.02 -2.20 4.46
CA ARG A 26 -5.89 -2.17 3.27
C ARG A 26 -7.36 -2.45 3.56
N PRO A 27 -7.75 -3.52 4.27
CA PRO A 27 -9.17 -3.77 4.56
C PRO A 27 -9.81 -2.67 5.40
N GLU A 28 -9.06 -2.03 6.30
CA GLU A 28 -9.57 -0.90 7.09
C GLU A 28 -9.88 0.30 6.21
N VAL A 29 -9.03 0.57 5.22
CA VAL A 29 -9.23 1.68 4.28
C VAL A 29 -10.40 1.39 3.35
N ILE A 30 -10.54 0.16 2.86
CA ILE A 30 -11.68 -0.25 2.03
C ILE A 30 -12.99 -0.03 2.81
N LYS A 31 -13.00 -0.40 4.08
CA LYS A 31 -14.15 -0.19 4.96
C LYS A 31 -14.43 1.31 5.12
N ALA A 32 -13.39 2.12 5.30
CA ALA A 32 -13.55 3.58 5.41
C ALA A 32 -14.15 4.18 4.13
N VAL A 33 -13.75 3.69 2.96
CA VAL A 33 -14.33 4.12 1.68
C VAL A 33 -15.82 3.78 1.65
N ALA A 34 -16.19 2.58 2.04
CA ALA A 34 -17.59 2.14 2.04
C ALA A 34 -18.45 2.99 2.97
N VAL A 35 -17.94 3.27 4.18
CA VAL A 35 -18.64 4.13 5.15
C VAL A 35 -18.80 5.55 4.61
N ALA A 36 -17.73 6.12 4.03
CA ALA A 36 -17.76 7.48 3.51
C ALA A 36 -18.76 7.65 2.36
N ARG A 37 -18.97 6.62 1.55
CA ARG A 37 -19.98 6.64 0.47
C ARG A 37 -21.39 6.91 0.97
N GLU A 38 -21.67 6.54 2.19
CA GLU A 38 -23.01 6.71 2.78
C GLU A 38 -23.34 8.16 3.13
N PHE A 39 -22.35 9.05 3.10
CA PHE A 39 -22.52 10.46 3.48
C PHE A 39 -23.04 11.37 2.36
N GLY A 40 -23.48 10.81 1.23
CA GLY A 40 -24.14 11.58 0.19
C GLY A 40 -23.27 11.88 -1.02
N ASP A 41 -23.28 13.15 -1.48
CA ASP A 41 -22.63 13.55 -2.73
C ASP A 41 -21.11 13.28 -2.70
N LEU A 42 -20.69 12.31 -3.53
CA LEU A 42 -19.30 11.87 -3.58
C LEU A 42 -18.35 12.94 -4.14
N SER A 43 -18.87 13.84 -4.97
CA SER A 43 -18.03 14.89 -5.59
C SER A 43 -17.56 15.93 -4.59
N GLU A 44 -18.31 16.15 -3.50
CA GLU A 44 -17.98 17.10 -2.44
C GLU A 44 -17.60 16.43 -1.13
N ASN A 45 -17.60 15.11 -1.08
CA ASN A 45 -17.30 14.35 0.12
C ASN A 45 -15.80 14.22 0.33
N ALA A 46 -15.24 15.09 1.19
CA ALA A 46 -13.81 15.11 1.48
C ALA A 46 -13.33 13.81 2.14
N GLU A 47 -14.15 13.19 2.98
CA GLU A 47 -13.79 11.93 3.63
C GLU A 47 -13.69 10.80 2.61
N TYR A 48 -14.62 10.75 1.67
CA TYR A 48 -14.59 9.77 0.58
C TYR A 48 -13.34 9.95 -0.28
N LYS A 49 -13.03 11.20 -0.67
CA LYS A 49 -11.85 11.50 -1.47
C LYS A 49 -10.57 11.09 -0.77
N ALA A 50 -10.45 11.41 0.52
CA ALA A 50 -9.26 11.07 1.32
C ALA A 50 -9.09 9.56 1.44
N ALA A 51 -10.18 8.83 1.71
CA ALA A 51 -10.15 7.38 1.82
C ALA A 51 -9.77 6.71 0.49
N LYS A 52 -10.32 7.19 -0.62
CA LYS A 52 -9.98 6.69 -1.96
C LYS A 52 -8.52 6.95 -2.30
N GLU A 53 -8.02 8.13 -1.96
CA GLU A 53 -6.62 8.47 -2.19
C GLU A 53 -5.70 7.58 -1.37
N ARG A 54 -6.03 7.32 -0.11
CA ARG A 54 -5.26 6.41 0.74
C ARG A 54 -5.26 5.00 0.17
N GLN A 55 -6.41 4.51 -0.32
CA GLN A 55 -6.50 3.20 -0.95
C GLN A 55 -5.58 3.10 -2.15
N ARG A 56 -5.57 4.11 -3.01
CA ARG A 56 -4.70 4.15 -4.18
C ARG A 56 -3.22 4.14 -3.79
N ALA A 57 -2.87 4.91 -2.76
CA ALA A 57 -1.49 4.98 -2.27
C ALA A 57 -1.04 3.63 -1.73
N ILE A 58 -1.87 2.94 -0.95
CA ILE A 58 -1.58 1.62 -0.42
C ILE A 58 -1.38 0.62 -1.55
N ASP A 59 -2.31 0.58 -2.51
CA ASP A 59 -2.24 -0.36 -3.62
C ASP A 59 -1.00 -0.14 -4.47
N SER A 60 -0.64 1.12 -4.74
CA SER A 60 0.56 1.46 -5.50
C SER A 60 1.83 1.05 -4.75
N GLU A 61 1.89 1.30 -3.45
CA GLU A 61 3.06 0.96 -2.64
C GLU A 61 3.24 -0.56 -2.53
N ILE A 62 2.15 -1.31 -2.31
CA ILE A 62 2.18 -2.77 -2.28
C ILE A 62 2.71 -3.31 -3.60
N ASP A 63 2.17 -2.82 -4.72
CA ASP A 63 2.60 -3.26 -6.05
C ASP A 63 4.08 -2.98 -6.27
N TYR A 64 4.53 -1.78 -5.94
CA TYR A 64 5.94 -1.40 -6.06
C TYR A 64 6.84 -2.30 -5.21
N LEU A 65 6.48 -2.51 -3.95
CA LEU A 65 7.29 -3.32 -3.04
C LEU A 65 7.33 -4.79 -3.46
N ARG A 66 6.22 -5.33 -3.95
CA ARG A 66 6.19 -6.72 -4.45
C ARG A 66 7.07 -6.89 -5.68
N ARG A 67 7.02 -5.95 -6.61
CA ARG A 67 7.90 -5.98 -7.79
C ARG A 67 9.35 -5.88 -7.36
N ARG A 68 9.64 -5.01 -6.42
CA ARG A 68 11.01 -4.84 -5.91
C ARG A 68 11.49 -6.12 -5.23
N ALA A 69 10.67 -6.75 -4.40
CA ALA A 69 11.01 -8.00 -3.73
C ALA A 69 11.31 -9.12 -4.73
N ALA A 70 10.54 -9.19 -5.81
CA ALA A 70 10.73 -10.20 -6.85
C ALA A 70 12.06 -10.05 -7.59
N GLN A 71 12.58 -8.82 -7.66
CA GLN A 71 13.84 -8.52 -8.35
C GLN A 71 15.08 -8.64 -7.47
N LEU A 72 14.89 -8.62 -6.13
CA LEU A 72 16.01 -8.58 -5.18
C LEU A 72 16.56 -9.96 -4.88
N LYS A 73 17.85 -10.01 -4.56
CA LYS A 73 18.53 -11.22 -4.11
C LYS A 73 19.23 -10.96 -2.78
N VAL A 74 19.06 -11.88 -1.88
CA VAL A 74 19.69 -11.83 -0.57
C VAL A 74 21.15 -12.31 -0.65
#